data_802544ec898be65839dbfa3d5c0a29e0
#
_entry.id   802544ec898be65839dbfa3d5c0a29e0
#
_cell.length_a   1.000
_cell.length_b   1.000
_cell.length_c   1.000
_cell.angle_alpha   90.00
_cell.angle_beta   90.00
_cell.angle_gamma   90.00
#
_symmetry.space_group_name_H-M   'P 1'
#
loop_
_entity.id
_entity.type
_entity.pdbx_description
1 polymer ?
#
loop_
_entity_poly.entity_id
_entity_poly.type
_entity_poly.pdbx_seq_one_letter_code
_entity_poly.pdbx_strand_id
1 'polypeptide(L)'
;RMPTICAFRRRGYSPESIVKFIDKIGYTKIDGLNDIALLESVVRDDLNSSAIRVSAVLDPVKVVITNYPKDNTEMLTAINNPENDADGTHEVEFNGEIWIERSDFQEVAEKKFTRLAPGKEVRLKNAYIIKCDEEHPCDKDEEGRVTTIYCTYDPETRSGMPGADRKIKGKTLHWVSC
;
A
#
# COMPACT_ATOMS: atom_id res chain seq x y z
N ARG A 1 -3.30 10.08 26.78
CA ARG A 1 -2.94 11.48 26.82
C ARG A 1 -1.84 11.80 27.83
N MET A 2 -1.62 10.96 28.80
CA MET A 2 -0.48 11.10 29.71
C MET A 2 0.70 10.32 29.15
N PRO A 3 1.89 10.92 29.00
CA PRO A 3 3.08 10.23 28.48
C PRO A 3 3.69 9.34 29.57
N THR A 4 2.97 8.30 29.97
CA THR A 4 3.43 7.31 30.93
C THR A 4 3.89 6.06 30.20
N ILE A 5 4.80 5.30 30.79
CA ILE A 5 5.26 4.00 30.24
C ILE A 5 4.07 3.07 29.98
N CYS A 6 3.07 3.05 30.88
CA CYS A 6 1.85 2.27 30.68
C CYS A 6 1.04 2.72 29.44
N ALA A 7 0.98 4.03 29.18
CA ALA A 7 0.29 4.56 28.01
C ALA A 7 1.06 4.24 26.73
N PHE A 8 2.38 4.32 26.72
CA PHE A 8 3.21 3.89 25.59
C PHE A 8 3.03 2.39 25.30
N ARG A 9 3.08 1.55 26.31
CA ARG A 9 2.83 0.10 26.17
C ARG A 9 1.46 -0.18 25.54
N ARG A 10 0.39 0.51 25.99
CA ARG A 10 -0.96 0.37 25.40
C ARG A 10 -1.03 0.79 23.93
N ARG A 11 -0.22 1.74 23.54
CA ARG A 11 -0.14 2.23 22.16
C ARG A 11 0.79 1.41 21.26
N GLY A 12 1.38 0.33 21.78
CA GLY A 12 2.25 -0.57 21.01
C GLY A 12 3.70 -0.11 20.88
N TYR A 13 4.15 0.82 21.73
CA TYR A 13 5.57 1.18 21.79
C TYR A 13 6.35 0.05 22.47
N SER A 14 7.37 -0.45 21.79
CA SER A 14 8.24 -1.49 22.35
C SER A 14 9.19 -0.92 23.42
N PRO A 15 9.61 -1.72 24.40
CA PRO A 15 10.64 -1.30 25.35
C PRO A 15 11.93 -0.85 24.66
N GLU A 16 12.33 -1.56 23.60
CA GLU A 16 13.52 -1.29 22.78
C GLU A 16 13.44 0.08 22.12
N SER A 17 12.28 0.46 21.59
CA SER A 17 12.09 1.78 20.99
C SER A 17 12.20 2.91 22.01
N ILE A 18 11.73 2.69 23.24
CA ILE A 18 11.84 3.67 24.33
C ILE A 18 13.31 3.84 24.73
N VAL A 19 14.06 2.76 24.87
CA VAL A 19 15.51 2.79 25.19
C VAL A 19 16.26 3.52 24.07
N LYS A 20 16.06 3.14 22.82
CA LYS A 20 16.68 3.80 21.64
C LYS A 20 16.36 5.30 21.58
N PHE A 21 15.14 5.68 21.96
CA PHE A 21 14.77 7.09 22.02
C PHE A 21 15.57 7.84 23.08
N ILE A 22 15.68 7.28 24.31
CA ILE A 22 16.46 7.88 25.40
C ILE A 22 17.93 8.02 25.01
N ASP A 23 18.51 6.99 24.37
CA ASP A 23 19.90 7.04 23.89
C ASP A 23 20.07 8.16 22.84
N LYS A 24 19.07 8.35 21.98
CA LYS A 24 19.11 9.35 20.89
C LYS A 24 19.02 10.79 21.39
N ILE A 25 18.22 11.05 22.44
CA ILE A 25 18.10 12.37 23.06
C ILE A 25 19.23 12.66 24.06
N GLY A 26 19.89 11.62 24.55
CA GLY A 26 20.93 11.70 25.56
C GLY A 26 20.42 11.99 26.96
N TYR A 27 21.32 11.90 27.94
CA TYR A 27 21.04 12.22 29.33
C TYR A 27 21.63 13.59 29.69
N THR A 28 20.78 14.50 30.16
CA THR A 28 21.19 15.85 30.56
C THR A 28 20.42 16.27 31.81
N LYS A 29 21.01 17.18 32.61
CA LYS A 29 20.39 17.84 33.77
C LYS A 29 19.56 19.10 33.37
N ILE A 30 19.65 19.49 32.09
CA ILE A 30 18.97 20.69 31.59
C ILE A 30 17.66 20.23 30.95
N ASP A 31 16.56 20.89 31.30
CA ASP A 31 15.27 20.63 30.65
C ASP A 31 15.35 20.99 29.18
N GLY A 32 14.98 20.03 28.34
CA GLY A 32 14.97 20.16 26.90
C GLY A 32 13.61 19.82 26.30
N LEU A 33 13.25 20.47 25.21
CA LEU A 33 12.08 20.13 24.42
C LEU A 33 12.51 19.19 23.30
N ASN A 34 11.92 17.98 23.27
CA ASN A 34 12.13 17.02 22.17
C ASN A 34 10.87 16.91 21.34
N ASP A 35 11.02 16.90 20.02
CA ASP A 35 9.89 16.71 19.10
C ASP A 35 9.35 15.29 19.22
N ILE A 36 8.04 15.14 19.32
CA ILE A 36 7.34 13.85 19.33
C ILE A 36 7.64 13.04 18.05
N ALA A 37 7.87 13.71 16.92
CA ALA A 37 8.24 13.08 15.67
C ALA A 37 9.53 12.26 15.78
N LEU A 38 10.46 12.64 16.66
CA LEU A 38 11.68 11.88 16.91
C LEU A 38 11.36 10.54 17.58
N LEU A 39 10.49 10.52 18.58
CA LEU A 39 10.02 9.30 19.23
C LEU A 39 9.28 8.41 18.22
N GLU A 40 8.38 8.98 17.44
CA GLU A 40 7.62 8.25 16.40
C GLU A 40 8.54 7.65 15.31
N SER A 41 9.62 8.35 14.95
CA SER A 41 10.61 7.80 14.01
C SER A 41 11.34 6.59 14.57
N VAL A 42 11.74 6.64 15.83
CA VAL A 42 12.42 5.52 16.51
C VAL A 42 11.49 4.30 16.63
N VAL A 43 10.22 4.53 16.98
CA VAL A 43 9.23 3.45 17.03
C VAL A 43 9.00 2.84 15.64
N ARG A 44 8.93 3.67 14.60
CA ARG A 44 8.80 3.19 13.22
C ARG A 44 9.99 2.35 12.79
N ASP A 45 11.21 2.80 13.08
CA ASP A 45 12.43 2.08 12.76
C ASP A 45 12.47 0.70 13.45
N ASP A 46 12.00 0.63 14.70
CA ASP A 46 11.93 -0.62 15.46
C ASP A 46 10.86 -1.58 14.90
N LEU A 47 9.67 -1.05 14.62
CA LEU A 47 8.55 -1.84 14.09
C LEU A 47 8.78 -2.28 12.66
N ASN A 48 9.55 -1.55 11.86
CA ASN A 48 9.88 -1.94 10.49
C ASN A 48 10.60 -3.28 10.41
N SER A 49 11.37 -3.64 11.44
CA SER A 49 12.09 -4.92 11.50
C SER A 49 11.29 -6.06 12.13
N SER A 50 10.29 -5.76 12.96
CA SER A 50 9.65 -6.76 13.83
C SER A 50 8.14 -6.92 13.63
N ALA A 51 7.44 -5.90 13.09
CA ALA A 51 6.00 -5.92 12.98
C ALA A 51 5.51 -6.70 11.75
N ILE A 52 4.43 -7.47 11.94
CA ILE A 52 3.71 -8.10 10.83
C ILE A 52 3.13 -7.00 9.93
N ARG A 53 3.37 -7.11 8.64
CA ARG A 53 2.85 -6.18 7.64
C ARG A 53 1.62 -6.76 6.97
N VAL A 54 0.52 -6.03 7.01
CA VAL A 54 -0.73 -6.39 6.37
C VAL A 54 -1.16 -5.30 5.39
N SER A 55 -1.83 -5.69 4.31
CA SER A 55 -2.48 -4.76 3.39
C SER A 55 -3.94 -4.59 3.82
N ALA A 56 -4.40 -3.35 3.88
CA ALA A 56 -5.78 -3.03 4.18
C ALA A 56 -6.25 -1.89 3.26
N VAL A 57 -7.51 -1.93 2.87
CA VAL A 57 -8.19 -0.89 2.10
C VAL A 57 -9.32 -0.35 2.95
N LEU A 58 -9.29 0.95 3.27
CA LEU A 58 -10.21 1.57 4.22
C LEU A 58 -11.45 2.16 3.55
N ASP A 59 -11.30 2.79 2.38
CA ASP A 59 -12.41 3.28 1.55
C ASP A 59 -12.34 2.59 0.17
N PRO A 60 -12.86 1.34 0.09
CA PRO A 60 -12.68 0.51 -1.08
C PRO A 60 -13.46 1.00 -2.30
N VAL A 61 -12.86 0.84 -3.46
CA VAL A 61 -13.51 0.88 -4.76
C VAL A 61 -13.09 -0.35 -5.57
N LYS A 62 -14.06 -0.97 -6.23
CA LYS A 62 -13.83 -2.18 -7.01
C LYS A 62 -13.12 -1.84 -8.32
N VAL A 63 -12.13 -2.65 -8.69
CA VAL A 63 -11.50 -2.63 -10.02
C VAL A 63 -11.77 -3.96 -10.70
N VAL A 64 -12.28 -3.91 -11.90
CA VAL A 64 -12.53 -5.07 -12.76
C VAL A 64 -11.55 -5.05 -13.92
N ILE A 65 -10.80 -6.13 -14.08
CA ILE A 65 -9.81 -6.27 -15.14
C ILE A 65 -10.48 -7.01 -16.31
N THR A 66 -10.91 -6.26 -17.31
CA THR A 66 -11.82 -6.74 -18.36
C THR A 66 -11.23 -7.78 -19.29
N ASN A 67 -9.91 -7.80 -19.47
CA ASN A 67 -9.19 -8.77 -20.29
C ASN A 67 -8.56 -9.92 -19.47
N TYR A 68 -8.86 -10.02 -18.16
CA TYR A 68 -8.44 -11.18 -17.38
C TYR A 68 -9.34 -12.38 -17.70
N PRO A 69 -8.78 -13.60 -17.85
CA PRO A 69 -9.58 -14.78 -18.17
C PRO A 69 -10.64 -15.03 -17.08
N LYS A 70 -11.89 -15.17 -17.52
CA LYS A 70 -13.00 -15.50 -16.60
C LYS A 70 -12.73 -16.86 -15.95
N ASP A 71 -13.10 -16.97 -14.69
CA ASP A 71 -12.95 -18.17 -13.86
C ASP A 71 -11.48 -18.60 -13.63
N ASN A 72 -10.50 -17.74 -13.95
CA ASN A 72 -9.12 -17.98 -13.62
C ASN A 72 -8.77 -17.31 -12.30
N THR A 73 -8.17 -18.07 -11.41
CA THR A 73 -7.62 -17.59 -10.15
C THR A 73 -6.17 -18.03 -10.08
N GLU A 74 -5.28 -17.10 -9.83
CA GLU A 74 -3.86 -17.41 -9.65
C GLU A 74 -3.37 -16.94 -8.28
N MET A 75 -2.37 -17.64 -7.76
CA MET A 75 -1.68 -17.27 -6.53
C MET A 75 -0.41 -16.50 -6.88
N LEU A 76 -0.33 -15.27 -6.36
CA LEU A 76 0.82 -14.40 -6.54
C LEU A 76 1.65 -14.39 -5.26
N THR A 77 2.95 -14.58 -5.40
CA THR A 77 3.87 -14.56 -4.26
C THR A 77 4.18 -13.12 -3.85
N ALA A 78 3.95 -12.80 -2.61
CA ALA A 78 4.27 -11.52 -2.00
C ALA A 78 5.28 -11.68 -0.85
N ILE A 79 6.27 -10.78 -0.80
CA ILE A 79 7.27 -10.75 0.28
C ILE A 79 6.63 -10.17 1.54
N ASN A 80 6.79 -10.87 2.67
CA ASN A 80 6.26 -10.43 3.96
C ASN A 80 6.96 -9.15 4.45
N ASN A 81 8.28 -9.12 4.37
CA ASN A 81 9.06 -7.97 4.81
C ASN A 81 10.24 -7.73 3.86
N PRO A 82 10.26 -6.64 3.07
CA PRO A 82 11.36 -6.36 2.15
C PRO A 82 12.68 -5.99 2.86
N GLU A 83 12.66 -5.75 4.17
CA GLU A 83 13.86 -5.47 4.98
C GLU A 83 14.39 -6.70 5.70
N ASN A 84 13.66 -7.81 5.69
CA ASN A 84 14.05 -9.04 6.36
C ASN A 84 13.61 -10.27 5.56
N ASP A 85 14.50 -10.84 4.79
CA ASP A 85 14.21 -12.03 3.99
C ASP A 85 13.84 -13.27 4.82
N ALA A 86 14.21 -13.30 6.11
CA ALA A 86 13.86 -14.38 7.01
C ALA A 86 12.35 -14.47 7.32
N ASP A 87 11.60 -13.38 7.13
CA ASP A 87 10.15 -13.34 7.30
C ASP A 87 9.40 -14.10 6.19
N GLY A 88 10.10 -14.50 5.11
CA GLY A 88 9.56 -15.31 4.02
C GLY A 88 8.54 -14.60 3.15
N THR A 89 7.66 -15.39 2.54
CA THR A 89 6.64 -14.93 1.59
C THR A 89 5.27 -15.49 1.96
N HIS A 90 4.23 -14.87 1.41
CA HIS A 90 2.87 -15.39 1.45
C HIS A 90 2.24 -15.37 0.05
N GLU A 91 1.18 -16.09 -0.13
CA GLU A 91 0.43 -16.10 -1.38
C GLU A 91 -0.78 -15.18 -1.29
N VAL A 92 -1.03 -14.44 -2.38
CA VAL A 92 -2.18 -13.54 -2.53
C VAL A 92 -2.96 -13.97 -3.74
N GLU A 93 -4.25 -14.19 -3.55
CA GLU A 93 -5.16 -14.56 -4.62
C GLU A 93 -5.41 -13.39 -5.58
N PHE A 94 -5.37 -13.66 -6.89
CA PHE A 94 -5.66 -12.71 -7.95
C PHE A 94 -6.62 -13.36 -8.96
N ASN A 95 -7.82 -12.80 -9.10
CA ASN A 95 -8.89 -13.33 -9.93
C ASN A 95 -9.45 -12.31 -10.95
N GLY A 96 -8.75 -11.21 -11.14
CA GLY A 96 -9.19 -10.14 -12.06
C GLY A 96 -10.18 -9.15 -11.45
N GLU A 97 -10.65 -9.37 -10.24
CA GLU A 97 -11.44 -8.42 -9.45
C GLU A 97 -10.70 -8.07 -8.15
N ILE A 98 -10.49 -6.81 -7.91
CA ILE A 98 -9.69 -6.35 -6.75
C ILE A 98 -10.30 -5.09 -6.14
N TRP A 99 -9.91 -4.80 -4.91
CA TRP A 99 -10.23 -3.56 -4.21
C TRP A 99 -8.98 -2.69 -4.09
N ILE A 100 -9.14 -1.40 -4.39
CA ILE A 100 -8.12 -0.37 -4.15
C ILE A 100 -8.70 0.76 -3.30
N GLU A 101 -7.84 1.63 -2.78
CA GLU A 101 -8.29 2.85 -2.12
C GLU A 101 -8.95 3.79 -3.13
N ARG A 102 -10.09 4.34 -2.76
CA ARG A 102 -10.81 5.33 -3.59
C ARG A 102 -9.95 6.53 -3.93
N SER A 103 -9.10 6.97 -3.01
CA SER A 103 -8.15 8.07 -3.22
C SER A 103 -7.08 7.77 -4.27
N ASP A 104 -6.95 6.51 -4.69
CA ASP A 104 -6.01 6.10 -5.73
C ASP A 104 -6.57 6.25 -7.15
N PHE A 105 -7.85 6.66 -7.28
CA PHE A 105 -8.50 6.91 -8.56
C PHE A 105 -9.03 8.34 -8.66
N GLN A 106 -8.82 8.96 -9.83
CA GLN A 106 -9.47 10.20 -10.24
C GLN A 106 -9.94 10.09 -11.68
N GLU A 107 -11.23 10.32 -11.93
CA GLU A 107 -11.80 10.36 -13.27
C GLU A 107 -11.24 11.53 -14.08
N VAL A 108 -11.14 12.70 -13.44
CA VAL A 108 -10.47 13.89 -14.01
C VAL A 108 -9.18 14.11 -13.23
N ALA A 109 -8.08 13.66 -13.81
CA ALA A 109 -6.79 13.68 -13.13
C ALA A 109 -6.23 15.10 -13.02
N GLU A 110 -5.87 15.51 -11.82
CA GLU A 110 -5.10 16.74 -11.60
C GLU A 110 -3.70 16.66 -12.23
N LYS A 111 -3.09 17.83 -12.48
CA LYS A 111 -1.83 17.98 -13.23
C LYS A 111 -0.66 17.15 -12.69
N LYS A 112 -0.66 16.83 -11.37
CA LYS A 112 0.39 16.08 -10.68
C LYS A 112 -0.08 14.69 -10.19
N PHE A 113 -1.29 14.27 -10.55
CA PHE A 113 -1.83 13.00 -10.11
C PHE A 113 -1.12 11.85 -10.84
N THR A 114 -0.46 10.99 -10.09
CA THR A 114 0.39 9.89 -10.59
C THR A 114 -0.20 8.50 -10.30
N ARG A 115 -1.46 8.44 -9.86
CA ARG A 115 -2.19 7.20 -9.60
C ARG A 115 -3.14 6.88 -10.74
N LEU A 116 -4.13 6.05 -10.53
CA LEU A 116 -5.03 5.53 -11.55
C LEU A 116 -6.00 6.61 -12.06
N ALA A 117 -6.05 6.79 -13.36
CA ALA A 117 -6.99 7.68 -14.05
C ALA A 117 -7.20 7.17 -15.49
N PRO A 118 -8.24 7.63 -16.21
CA PRO A 118 -8.49 7.20 -17.58
C PRO A 118 -7.25 7.26 -18.46
N GLY A 119 -6.93 6.16 -19.14
CA GLY A 119 -5.76 5.99 -19.99
C GLY A 119 -4.41 5.89 -19.28
N LYS A 120 -4.35 6.03 -17.96
CA LYS A 120 -3.09 5.92 -17.21
C LYS A 120 -2.82 4.49 -16.77
N GLU A 121 -1.52 4.17 -16.74
CA GLU A 121 -1.00 2.91 -16.25
C GLU A 121 -0.52 3.06 -14.81
N VAL A 122 -0.77 2.04 -13.99
CA VAL A 122 -0.23 1.90 -12.64
C VAL A 122 0.22 0.46 -12.42
N ARG A 123 1.12 0.26 -11.48
CA ARG A 123 1.55 -1.08 -11.07
C ARG A 123 0.78 -1.52 -9.84
N LEU A 124 0.22 -2.68 -9.86
CA LEU A 124 -0.29 -3.35 -8.66
C LEU A 124 0.88 -4.01 -7.92
N LYS A 125 0.97 -3.77 -6.61
CA LYS A 125 2.04 -4.33 -5.78
C LYS A 125 2.05 -5.86 -5.89
N ASN A 126 3.20 -6.43 -6.23
CA ASN A 126 3.42 -7.88 -6.40
C ASN A 126 2.54 -8.55 -7.49
N ALA A 127 1.92 -7.78 -8.38
CA ALA A 127 1.05 -8.30 -9.43
C ALA A 127 1.45 -7.76 -10.81
N TYR A 128 0.57 -7.09 -11.48
CA TYR A 128 0.70 -6.66 -12.88
C TYR A 128 0.69 -5.14 -13.03
N ILE A 129 1.04 -4.66 -14.22
CA ILE A 129 0.71 -3.31 -14.64
C ILE A 129 -0.70 -3.35 -15.23
N ILE A 130 -1.55 -2.43 -14.77
CA ILE A 130 -2.91 -2.23 -15.28
C ILE A 130 -3.04 -0.86 -15.90
N LYS A 131 -3.90 -0.74 -16.91
CA LYS A 131 -4.28 0.51 -17.58
C LYS A 131 -5.78 0.74 -17.41
N CYS A 132 -6.17 1.91 -16.93
CA CYS A 132 -7.58 2.28 -16.85
C CYS A 132 -8.15 2.52 -18.26
N ASP A 133 -9.37 2.05 -18.48
CA ASP A 133 -10.09 2.29 -19.72
C ASP A 133 -10.28 3.79 -19.96
N GLU A 134 -10.20 4.22 -21.23
CA GLU A 134 -10.31 5.63 -21.62
C GLU A 134 -11.76 6.01 -21.96
N GLU A 135 -12.53 5.09 -22.53
CA GLU A 135 -13.89 5.34 -23.01
C GLU A 135 -14.91 5.09 -21.90
N HIS A 136 -14.70 4.04 -21.13
CA HIS A 136 -15.56 3.65 -20.00
C HIS A 136 -14.74 3.38 -18.74
N PRO A 137 -14.22 4.43 -18.09
CA PRO A 137 -13.28 4.27 -16.97
C PRO A 137 -13.94 3.77 -15.69
N CYS A 138 -15.21 4.09 -15.44
CA CYS A 138 -15.88 3.71 -14.20
C CYS A 138 -17.41 3.79 -14.28
N ASP A 139 -18.05 3.03 -13.39
CA ASP A 139 -19.46 3.19 -13.06
C ASP A 139 -19.65 4.02 -11.80
N LYS A 140 -20.81 4.67 -11.69
CA LYS A 140 -21.20 5.50 -10.55
C LYS A 140 -22.57 5.11 -10.04
N ASP A 141 -22.80 5.35 -8.76
CA ASP A 141 -24.12 5.27 -8.16
C ASP A 141 -24.98 6.52 -8.46
N GLU A 142 -26.20 6.53 -7.92
CA GLU A 142 -27.15 7.63 -8.09
C GLU A 142 -26.65 8.95 -7.48
N GLU A 143 -25.69 8.89 -6.56
CA GLU A 143 -25.06 10.04 -5.90
C GLU A 143 -23.83 10.55 -6.65
N GLY A 144 -23.46 9.88 -7.77
CA GLY A 144 -22.26 10.20 -8.57
C GLY A 144 -20.96 9.67 -8.00
N ARG A 145 -21.01 8.79 -6.99
CA ARG A 145 -19.84 8.17 -6.38
C ARG A 145 -19.39 6.97 -7.21
N VAL A 146 -18.12 6.89 -7.51
CA VAL A 146 -17.55 5.76 -8.27
C VAL A 146 -17.72 4.46 -7.50
N THR A 147 -18.31 3.45 -8.13
CA THR A 147 -18.54 2.12 -7.57
C THR A 147 -17.61 1.07 -8.14
N THR A 148 -17.34 1.14 -9.45
CA THR A 148 -16.51 0.17 -10.16
C THR A 148 -15.60 0.91 -11.15
N ILE A 149 -14.35 0.48 -11.27
CA ILE A 149 -13.38 0.99 -12.22
C ILE A 149 -13.02 -0.12 -13.19
N TYR A 150 -12.89 0.19 -14.47
CA TYR A 150 -12.56 -0.78 -15.51
C TYR A 150 -11.13 -0.58 -15.98
N CYS A 151 -10.38 -1.68 -16.00
CA CYS A 151 -8.97 -1.69 -16.39
C CYS A 151 -8.67 -2.89 -17.28
N THR A 152 -7.58 -2.79 -18.02
CA THR A 152 -6.92 -3.93 -18.68
C THR A 152 -5.59 -4.19 -18.00
N TYR A 153 -5.12 -5.43 -18.00
CA TYR A 153 -3.78 -5.78 -17.52
C TYR A 153 -2.87 -6.21 -18.65
N ASP A 154 -1.57 -6.10 -18.42
CA ASP A 154 -0.53 -6.59 -19.31
C ASP A 154 0.08 -7.88 -18.73
N PRO A 155 -0.23 -9.06 -19.33
CA PRO A 155 0.21 -10.36 -18.78
C PRO A 155 1.73 -10.52 -18.71
N GLU A 156 2.48 -9.81 -19.57
CA GLU A 156 3.95 -9.90 -19.58
C GLU A 156 4.61 -9.16 -18.40
N THR A 157 3.83 -8.37 -17.65
CA THR A 157 4.30 -7.52 -16.55
C THR A 157 4.13 -8.15 -15.17
N ARG A 158 3.86 -9.45 -15.09
CA ARG A 158 3.75 -10.18 -13.83
C ARG A 158 5.01 -9.93 -12.98
N SER A 159 4.82 -9.66 -11.71
CA SER A 159 5.93 -9.49 -10.75
C SER A 159 6.87 -10.71 -10.78
N GLY A 160 8.18 -10.47 -10.92
CA GLY A 160 9.20 -11.52 -11.10
C GLY A 160 9.44 -11.93 -12.55
N MET A 161 8.70 -11.44 -13.53
CA MET A 161 8.96 -11.65 -14.95
C MET A 161 9.80 -10.50 -15.54
N PRO A 162 10.52 -10.70 -16.67
CA PRO A 162 11.34 -9.65 -17.28
C PRO A 162 10.57 -8.37 -17.64
N GLY A 163 9.29 -8.48 -17.99
CA GLY A 163 8.41 -7.34 -18.28
C GLY A 163 7.98 -6.52 -17.05
N ALA A 164 8.17 -7.09 -15.85
CA ALA A 164 7.81 -6.42 -14.61
C ALA A 164 8.61 -5.13 -14.37
N ASP A 165 9.83 -5.02 -14.92
CA ASP A 165 10.70 -3.86 -14.74
C ASP A 165 10.39 -2.71 -15.72
N ARG A 166 9.37 -2.85 -16.55
CA ARG A 166 8.94 -1.80 -17.49
C ARG A 166 8.65 -0.51 -16.72
N LYS A 167 9.35 0.57 -17.09
CA LYS A 167 9.15 1.89 -16.48
C LYS A 167 7.82 2.48 -16.92
N ILE A 168 7.00 2.85 -15.95
CA ILE A 168 5.73 3.56 -16.13
C ILE A 168 5.77 4.89 -15.37
N LYS A 169 4.91 5.83 -15.77
CA LYS A 169 4.76 7.12 -15.06
C LYS A 169 3.92 7.00 -13.80
N GLY A 170 3.07 5.99 -13.73
CA GLY A 170 2.21 5.72 -12.58
C GLY A 170 2.96 5.13 -11.39
N LYS A 171 2.39 5.32 -10.21
CA LYS A 171 2.90 4.74 -8.96
C LYS A 171 2.45 3.29 -8.79
N THR A 172 3.11 2.60 -7.87
CA THR A 172 2.64 1.30 -7.38
C THR A 172 1.49 1.52 -6.40
N LEU A 173 0.39 0.82 -6.63
CA LEU A 173 -0.79 0.80 -5.75
C LEU A 173 -0.79 -0.49 -4.93
N HIS A 174 -1.23 -0.39 -3.67
CA HIS A 174 -1.63 -1.57 -2.92
C HIS A 174 -3.08 -1.93 -3.26
N TRP A 175 -3.39 -3.20 -3.10
CA TRP A 175 -4.70 -3.77 -3.42
C TRP A 175 -4.97 -4.98 -2.53
N VAL A 176 -6.22 -5.40 -2.47
CA VAL A 176 -6.65 -6.65 -1.85
C VAL A 176 -7.57 -7.40 -2.80
N SER A 177 -7.56 -8.72 -2.71
CA SER A 177 -8.45 -9.60 -3.51
C SER A 177 -9.93 -9.37 -3.17
N CYS A 178 -10.81 -9.59 -4.13
CA CYS A 178 -12.25 -9.63 -3.90
C CYS A 178 -12.70 -10.96 -3.33
#